data_9e6bfe89164801735106ba81003fea98
#
_entry.id   9e6bfe89164801735106ba81003fea98
#
_cell.length_a   1.000
_cell.length_b   1.000
_cell.length_c   1.000
_cell.angle_alpha   90.00
_cell.angle_beta   90.00
_cell.angle_gamma   90.00
#
_symmetry.space_group_name_H-M   'P 1'
#
loop_
_entity.id
_entity.type
_entity.pdbx_description
1 polymer ?
#
loop_
_entity_poly.entity_id
_entity_poly.type
_entity_poly.pdbx_seq_one_letter_code
_entity_poly.pdbx_strand_id
1 'polypeptide(L)'
;MKHFDTLIIGGAVMGSSTAYWLSETPDYVGNVLVVEPDPTYSQSSTALSEASIRHQFSQPVNIKLSMFATEFFSNFHDHVQVNGDAPELPFHETGYLFLASEDGMENLINNHEIQKNCGAEVALLSNSEIKERFPYMNTDDLEGGSLGTKHEGTLDAFSLMQGFKLRARHNGVEYLNARVISLNVDKKKNLVNEVKLDSGEVISCSRVINCAGPRAKWIAKMAGLGLPVEPRIRAAFVFDCREVLEGQTLPLTIDPSGVHVRTDPPHFLAG
;
A
#
# COMPACT_ATOMS: atom_id res chain seq x y z
N MET A 1 10.91 -33.53 -6.01
CA MET A 1 10.58 -32.33 -5.26
C MET A 1 10.80 -31.14 -6.20
N LYS A 2 9.77 -30.28 -6.40
CA LYS A 2 9.95 -29.06 -7.19
C LYS A 2 10.93 -28.13 -6.47
N HIS A 3 11.73 -27.38 -7.23
CA HIS A 3 12.66 -26.39 -6.71
C HIS A 3 12.36 -25.02 -7.31
N PHE A 4 12.39 -23.98 -6.47
CA PHE A 4 12.28 -22.58 -6.89
C PHE A 4 13.46 -21.77 -6.33
N ASP A 5 14.00 -20.86 -7.13
CA ASP A 5 15.06 -19.97 -6.67
C ASP A 5 14.55 -18.98 -5.64
N THR A 6 13.31 -18.49 -5.84
CA THR A 6 12.62 -17.62 -4.86
C THR A 6 11.20 -18.10 -4.62
N LEU A 7 10.83 -18.25 -3.36
CA LEU A 7 9.46 -18.50 -2.90
C LEU A 7 8.95 -17.29 -2.12
N ILE A 8 7.85 -16.70 -2.58
CA ILE A 8 7.19 -15.55 -1.95
C ILE A 8 5.99 -16.07 -1.18
N ILE A 9 5.90 -15.74 0.12
CA ILE A 9 4.78 -16.11 0.99
C ILE A 9 3.84 -14.93 1.13
N GLY A 10 2.62 -15.05 0.58
CA GLY A 10 1.61 -14.01 0.45
C GLY A 10 1.63 -13.38 -0.93
N GLY A 11 0.49 -13.43 -1.64
CA GLY A 11 0.32 -13.01 -3.03
C GLY A 11 -0.46 -11.70 -3.21
N ALA A 12 -0.80 -10.98 -2.12
CA ALA A 12 -1.44 -9.68 -2.19
C ALA A 12 -0.51 -8.62 -2.80
N VAL A 13 -0.82 -7.32 -2.71
CA VAL A 13 -0.07 -6.27 -3.42
C VAL A 13 1.43 -6.34 -3.19
N MET A 14 1.89 -6.59 -1.97
CA MET A 14 3.32 -6.66 -1.66
C MET A 14 4.00 -7.86 -2.34
N GLY A 15 3.38 -9.04 -2.28
CA GLY A 15 3.93 -10.24 -2.91
C GLY A 15 3.85 -10.19 -4.42
N SER A 16 2.74 -9.73 -4.98
CA SER A 16 2.58 -9.59 -6.44
C SER A 16 3.50 -8.50 -7.01
N SER A 17 3.69 -7.37 -6.31
CA SER A 17 4.67 -6.35 -6.68
C SER A 17 6.10 -6.91 -6.62
N THR A 18 6.45 -7.65 -5.57
CA THR A 18 7.77 -8.29 -5.47
C THR A 18 8.00 -9.28 -6.63
N ALA A 19 7.00 -10.09 -6.95
CA ALA A 19 7.06 -11.03 -8.07
C ALA A 19 7.21 -10.32 -9.42
N TYR A 20 6.47 -9.22 -9.62
CA TYR A 20 6.57 -8.37 -10.79
C TYR A 20 7.99 -7.83 -10.96
N TRP A 21 8.51 -7.13 -9.96
CA TRP A 21 9.84 -6.52 -10.05
C TRP A 21 10.97 -7.55 -10.22
N LEU A 22 10.89 -8.71 -9.57
CA LEU A 22 11.84 -9.80 -9.82
C LEU A 22 11.77 -10.27 -11.26
N SER A 23 10.57 -10.46 -11.81
CA SER A 23 10.39 -10.97 -13.17
C SER A 23 10.71 -9.94 -14.27
N GLU A 24 10.68 -8.64 -13.96
CA GLU A 24 11.08 -7.56 -14.87
C GLU A 24 12.58 -7.20 -14.75
N THR A 25 13.28 -7.69 -13.71
CA THR A 25 14.71 -7.40 -13.53
C THR A 25 15.55 -8.26 -14.48
N PRO A 26 16.27 -7.67 -15.46
CA PRO A 26 16.99 -8.44 -16.49
C PRO A 26 18.06 -9.38 -15.92
N ASP A 27 18.70 -9.00 -14.83
CA ASP A 27 19.78 -9.77 -14.20
C ASP A 27 19.27 -10.88 -13.25
N TYR A 28 17.96 -10.95 -13.03
CA TYR A 28 17.37 -12.00 -12.21
C TYR A 28 17.00 -13.21 -13.08
N VAL A 29 17.81 -14.26 -13.01
CA VAL A 29 17.67 -15.51 -13.76
C VAL A 29 17.21 -16.64 -12.83
N GLY A 30 16.04 -16.52 -12.25
CA GLY A 30 15.51 -17.50 -11.31
C GLY A 30 14.03 -17.75 -11.48
N ASN A 31 13.58 -18.98 -11.17
CA ASN A 31 12.15 -19.26 -11.12
C ASN A 31 11.55 -18.81 -9.80
N VAL A 32 10.35 -18.23 -9.88
CA VAL A 32 9.65 -17.63 -8.75
C VAL A 32 8.32 -18.35 -8.51
N LEU A 33 8.04 -18.70 -7.28
CA LEU A 33 6.74 -19.20 -6.82
C LEU A 33 6.15 -18.24 -5.79
N VAL A 34 4.90 -17.84 -5.99
CA VAL A 34 4.08 -17.14 -5.00
C VAL A 34 3.11 -18.13 -4.39
N VAL A 35 3.09 -18.25 -3.06
CA VAL A 35 2.15 -19.10 -2.31
C VAL A 35 1.15 -18.21 -1.60
N GLU A 36 -0.13 -18.33 -1.93
CA GLU A 36 -1.23 -17.55 -1.37
C GLU A 36 -2.39 -18.48 -0.98
N PRO A 37 -2.83 -18.45 0.29
CA PRO A 37 -3.90 -19.33 0.75
C PRO A 37 -5.30 -18.92 0.30
N ASP A 38 -5.54 -17.65 -0.02
CA ASP A 38 -6.85 -17.15 -0.45
C ASP A 38 -6.76 -16.53 -1.85
N PRO A 39 -7.15 -17.27 -2.91
CA PRO A 39 -7.08 -16.78 -4.27
C PRO A 39 -8.04 -15.61 -4.55
N THR A 40 -9.00 -15.35 -3.65
CA THR A 40 -9.92 -14.20 -3.71
C THR A 40 -9.34 -12.95 -3.08
N TYR A 41 -8.32 -13.11 -2.23
CA TYR A 41 -7.69 -12.03 -1.44
C TYR A 41 -8.64 -11.27 -0.51
N SER A 42 -9.84 -11.81 -0.25
CA SER A 42 -10.91 -11.12 0.49
C SER A 42 -10.52 -10.73 1.92
N GLN A 43 -9.55 -11.42 2.50
CA GLN A 43 -9.01 -11.17 3.86
C GLN A 43 -7.66 -10.46 3.84
N SER A 44 -7.20 -10.00 2.68
CA SER A 44 -5.92 -9.30 2.57
C SER A 44 -6.07 -7.83 2.99
N SER A 45 -5.01 -7.27 3.57
CA SER A 45 -4.96 -5.83 3.82
C SER A 45 -5.09 -5.01 2.53
N THR A 46 -4.73 -5.57 1.38
CA THR A 46 -4.89 -4.94 0.07
C THR A 46 -6.37 -4.73 -0.28
N ALA A 47 -7.18 -5.79 -0.19
CA ALA A 47 -8.61 -5.71 -0.50
C ALA A 47 -9.40 -4.88 0.54
N LEU A 48 -8.92 -4.83 1.77
CA LEU A 48 -9.55 -4.10 2.89
C LEU A 48 -8.95 -2.71 3.10
N SER A 49 -8.08 -2.24 2.19
CA SER A 49 -7.43 -0.93 2.29
C SER A 49 -8.34 0.18 1.76
N GLU A 50 -8.23 1.36 2.36
CA GLU A 50 -8.78 2.60 1.80
C GLU A 50 -7.99 3.10 0.59
N ALA A 51 -6.83 2.50 0.34
CA ALA A 51 -5.95 2.71 -0.82
C ALA A 51 -5.62 4.17 -1.13
N SER A 52 -5.32 4.94 -0.10
CA SER A 52 -4.93 6.34 -0.22
C SER A 52 -3.45 6.47 -0.50
N ILE A 53 -3.10 7.40 -1.38
CA ILE A 53 -1.73 7.74 -1.78
C ILE A 53 -1.45 9.18 -1.40
N ARG A 54 -0.27 9.43 -0.83
CA ARG A 54 0.20 10.76 -0.45
C ARG A 54 1.71 10.90 -0.60
N HIS A 55 2.20 12.11 -0.80
CA HIS A 55 3.63 12.46 -0.73
C HIS A 55 4.03 13.05 0.62
N GLN A 56 3.06 13.38 1.47
CA GLN A 56 3.23 14.04 2.75
C GLN A 56 3.77 13.09 3.82
N PHE A 57 5.09 12.81 3.78
CA PHE A 57 5.81 12.07 4.79
C PHE A 57 6.88 12.93 5.44
N SER A 58 7.37 12.50 6.61
CA SER A 58 8.46 13.15 7.35
C SER A 58 9.87 12.66 6.97
N GLN A 59 9.95 11.58 6.20
CA GLN A 59 11.23 10.98 5.79
C GLN A 59 11.41 11.07 4.26
N PRO A 60 12.55 11.62 3.79
CA PRO A 60 12.81 11.78 2.35
C PRO A 60 12.68 10.50 1.55
N VAL A 61 13.07 9.35 2.12
CA VAL A 61 12.96 8.06 1.43
C VAL A 61 11.50 7.68 1.14
N ASN A 62 10.60 7.94 2.09
CA ASN A 62 9.18 7.64 1.92
C ASN A 62 8.52 8.58 0.90
N ILE A 63 8.91 9.86 0.90
CA ILE A 63 8.45 10.85 -0.09
C ILE A 63 8.86 10.40 -1.49
N LYS A 64 10.14 10.09 -1.69
CA LYS A 64 10.67 9.65 -3.00
C LYS A 64 10.06 8.33 -3.47
N LEU A 65 9.85 7.37 -2.58
CA LEU A 65 9.16 6.10 -2.90
C LEU A 65 7.73 6.36 -3.35
N SER A 66 7.01 7.25 -2.68
CA SER A 66 5.64 7.58 -3.06
C SER A 66 5.56 8.36 -4.37
N MET A 67 6.50 9.29 -4.62
CA MET A 67 6.61 9.99 -5.91
C MET A 67 6.91 9.01 -7.06
N PHE A 68 7.84 8.08 -6.87
CA PHE A 68 8.09 7.02 -7.83
C PHE A 68 6.83 6.17 -8.08
N ALA A 69 6.08 5.85 -7.01
CA ALA A 69 4.86 5.07 -7.15
C ALA A 69 3.80 5.81 -7.98
N THR A 70 3.59 7.11 -7.77
CA THR A 70 2.61 7.88 -8.55
C THR A 70 3.03 8.08 -10.00
N GLU A 71 4.32 8.22 -10.30
CA GLU A 71 4.84 8.20 -11.66
C GLU A 71 4.58 6.83 -12.33
N PHE A 72 4.86 5.74 -11.63
CA PHE A 72 4.57 4.39 -12.10
C PHE A 72 3.07 4.18 -12.37
N PHE A 73 2.20 4.66 -11.47
CA PHE A 73 0.74 4.53 -11.63
C PHE A 73 0.22 5.32 -12.83
N SER A 74 0.81 6.47 -13.14
CA SER A 74 0.44 7.25 -14.32
C SER A 74 0.67 6.51 -15.64
N ASN A 75 1.60 5.56 -15.65
CA ASN A 75 1.92 4.71 -16.81
C ASN A 75 1.61 3.23 -16.55
N PHE A 76 0.70 2.95 -15.60
CA PHE A 76 0.45 1.60 -15.11
C PHE A 76 0.12 0.60 -16.19
N HIS A 77 -0.78 0.98 -17.11
CA HIS A 77 -1.18 0.13 -18.23
C HIS A 77 0.05 -0.38 -19.02
N ASP A 78 0.96 0.51 -19.40
CA ASP A 78 2.13 0.17 -20.20
C ASP A 78 3.10 -0.75 -19.45
N HIS A 79 3.19 -0.61 -18.14
CA HIS A 79 4.03 -1.44 -17.30
C HIS A 79 3.50 -2.88 -17.11
N VAL A 80 2.18 -3.05 -17.03
CA VAL A 80 1.61 -4.36 -16.62
C VAL A 80 0.84 -5.09 -17.73
N GLN A 81 0.61 -4.44 -18.87
CA GLN A 81 -0.17 -5.01 -19.96
C GLN A 81 0.43 -6.31 -20.50
N VAL A 82 -0.46 -7.23 -20.89
CA VAL A 82 -0.14 -8.48 -21.56
C VAL A 82 -1.00 -8.58 -22.82
N ASN A 83 -0.38 -8.59 -23.98
CA ASN A 83 -1.07 -8.59 -25.29
C ASN A 83 -2.07 -7.44 -25.49
N GLY A 84 -1.83 -6.30 -24.86
CA GLY A 84 -2.71 -5.13 -24.90
C GLY A 84 -3.76 -5.07 -23.79
N ASP A 85 -3.91 -6.10 -22.97
CA ASP A 85 -4.84 -6.14 -21.86
C ASP A 85 -4.14 -5.85 -20.52
N ALA A 86 -4.74 -4.96 -19.73
CA ALA A 86 -4.34 -4.68 -18.35
C ALA A 86 -5.58 -4.29 -17.52
N PRO A 87 -5.56 -4.50 -16.19
CA PRO A 87 -6.56 -3.88 -15.33
C PRO A 87 -6.46 -2.36 -15.41
N GLU A 88 -7.61 -1.69 -15.45
CA GLU A 88 -7.63 -0.24 -15.27
C GLU A 88 -7.24 0.11 -13.83
N LEU A 89 -6.45 1.16 -13.67
CA LEU A 89 -6.08 1.70 -12.38
C LEU A 89 -6.55 3.16 -12.27
N PRO A 90 -7.84 3.40 -11.99
CA PRO A 90 -8.33 4.74 -11.80
C PRO A 90 -7.65 5.37 -10.59
N PHE A 91 -6.99 6.50 -10.81
CA PHE A 91 -6.43 7.33 -9.77
C PHE A 91 -7.25 8.60 -9.63
N HIS A 92 -7.85 8.78 -8.46
CA HIS A 92 -8.68 9.93 -8.14
C HIS A 92 -7.87 10.93 -7.32
N GLU A 93 -7.38 11.98 -7.96
CA GLU A 93 -6.63 13.08 -7.31
C GLU A 93 -7.57 13.95 -6.47
N THR A 94 -8.02 13.43 -5.35
CA THR A 94 -8.90 14.15 -4.42
C THR A 94 -8.12 15.02 -3.44
N GLY A 95 -6.81 14.81 -3.35
CA GLY A 95 -5.92 15.47 -2.39
C GLY A 95 -5.86 14.77 -1.03
N TYR A 96 -4.95 15.28 -0.21
CA TYR A 96 -4.72 14.82 1.16
C TYR A 96 -4.47 16.03 2.06
N LEU A 97 -5.31 16.24 3.07
CA LEU A 97 -5.28 17.40 3.95
C LEU A 97 -4.98 16.98 5.38
N PHE A 98 -3.85 17.42 5.91
CA PHE A 98 -3.55 17.33 7.33
C PHE A 98 -3.92 18.63 8.01
N LEU A 99 -4.77 18.57 9.03
CA LEU A 99 -5.13 19.69 9.86
C LEU A 99 -4.26 19.71 11.12
N ALA A 100 -3.96 20.90 11.62
CA ALA A 100 -3.19 21.08 12.85
C ALA A 100 -3.79 22.13 13.76
N SER A 101 -3.83 21.81 15.05
CA SER A 101 -3.93 22.78 16.13
C SER A 101 -2.60 23.53 16.31
N GLU A 102 -2.56 24.52 17.19
CA GLU A 102 -1.35 25.29 17.54
C GLU A 102 -0.15 24.38 17.84
N ASP A 103 -0.33 23.34 18.67
CA ASP A 103 0.71 22.38 19.05
C ASP A 103 1.25 21.54 17.88
N GLY A 104 0.43 21.32 16.84
CA GLY A 104 0.78 20.50 15.68
C GLY A 104 1.47 21.28 14.56
N MET A 105 1.34 22.60 14.53
CA MET A 105 1.74 23.42 13.38
C MET A 105 3.24 23.42 13.11
N GLU A 106 4.07 23.43 14.15
CA GLU A 106 5.53 23.34 14.01
C GLU A 106 5.95 22.06 13.27
N ASN A 107 5.34 20.93 13.59
CA ASN A 107 5.60 19.66 12.91
C ASN A 107 5.19 19.71 11.44
N LEU A 108 4.05 20.33 11.10
CA LEU A 108 3.62 20.48 9.71
C LEU A 108 4.60 21.36 8.90
N ILE A 109 5.04 22.48 9.48
CA ILE A 109 6.03 23.38 8.85
C ILE A 109 7.34 22.63 8.57
N ASN A 110 7.88 21.91 9.58
CA ASN A 110 9.13 21.15 9.42
C ASN A 110 8.99 20.04 8.37
N ASN A 111 7.87 19.31 8.35
CA ASN A 111 7.60 18.29 7.35
C ASN A 111 7.45 18.90 5.95
N HIS A 112 6.77 20.02 5.82
CA HIS A 112 6.60 20.73 4.55
C HIS A 112 7.95 21.12 3.92
N GLU A 113 8.89 21.63 4.71
CA GLU A 113 10.24 21.94 4.21
C GLU A 113 10.95 20.68 3.65
N ILE A 114 10.84 19.54 4.34
CA ILE A 114 11.39 18.26 3.87
C ILE A 114 10.70 17.83 2.57
N GLN A 115 9.39 17.91 2.50
CA GLN A 115 8.56 17.54 1.35
C GLN A 115 8.91 18.40 0.13
N LYS A 116 8.97 19.71 0.32
CA LYS A 116 9.36 20.69 -0.72
C LYS A 116 10.78 20.44 -1.24
N ASN A 117 11.73 20.16 -0.35
CA ASN A 117 13.11 19.81 -0.75
C ASN A 117 13.19 18.49 -1.52
N CYS A 118 12.22 17.60 -1.39
CA CYS A 118 12.09 16.39 -2.19
C CYS A 118 11.32 16.60 -3.50
N GLY A 119 10.72 17.77 -3.72
CA GLY A 119 9.93 18.10 -4.90
C GLY A 119 8.44 17.74 -4.81
N ALA A 120 7.92 17.44 -3.62
CA ALA A 120 6.49 17.20 -3.44
C ALA A 120 5.70 18.52 -3.53
N GLU A 121 4.54 18.47 -4.20
CA GLU A 121 3.66 19.62 -4.40
C GLU A 121 2.66 19.72 -3.24
N VAL A 122 3.10 20.34 -2.17
CA VAL A 122 2.32 20.50 -0.92
C VAL A 122 2.24 21.98 -0.57
N ALA A 123 1.05 22.44 -0.18
CA ALA A 123 0.79 23.80 0.28
C ALA A 123 0.53 23.82 1.79
N LEU A 124 1.16 24.75 2.49
CA LEU A 124 0.73 25.13 3.85
C LEU A 124 -0.43 26.12 3.72
N LEU A 125 -1.49 25.89 4.51
CA LEU A 125 -2.66 26.72 4.56
C LEU A 125 -2.84 27.27 5.98
N SER A 126 -3.12 28.56 6.08
CA SER A 126 -3.62 29.18 7.31
C SER A 126 -5.06 28.75 7.60
N ASN A 127 -5.52 28.97 8.82
CA ASN A 127 -6.91 28.74 9.21
C ASN A 127 -7.90 29.45 8.25
N SER A 128 -7.62 30.73 7.91
CA SER A 128 -8.46 31.50 6.99
C SER A 128 -8.52 30.91 5.58
N GLU A 129 -7.41 30.41 5.05
CA GLU A 129 -7.36 29.77 3.73
C GLU A 129 -8.08 28.42 3.72
N ILE A 130 -8.04 27.67 4.83
CA ILE A 130 -8.82 26.42 5.00
C ILE A 130 -10.30 26.75 4.98
N LYS A 131 -10.74 27.76 5.75
CA LYS A 131 -12.14 28.19 5.83
C LYS A 131 -12.67 28.70 4.50
N GLU A 132 -11.87 29.42 3.74
CA GLU A 132 -12.23 29.91 2.41
C GLU A 132 -12.37 28.73 1.42
N ARG A 133 -11.41 27.79 1.42
CA ARG A 133 -11.35 26.67 0.48
C ARG A 133 -12.34 25.56 0.81
N PHE A 134 -12.59 25.35 2.13
CA PHE A 134 -13.47 24.30 2.64
C PHE A 134 -14.49 24.89 3.62
N PRO A 135 -15.47 25.70 3.15
CA PRO A 135 -16.37 26.49 4.01
C PRO A 135 -17.31 25.62 4.87
N TYR A 136 -17.37 24.33 4.60
CA TYR A 136 -18.14 23.35 5.37
C TYR A 136 -17.35 22.78 6.57
N MET A 137 -16.05 23.08 6.69
CA MET A 137 -15.25 22.62 7.83
C MET A 137 -15.36 23.56 9.02
N ASN A 138 -15.49 22.99 10.21
CA ASN A 138 -15.23 23.75 11.43
C ASN A 138 -13.72 23.94 11.58
N THR A 139 -13.28 25.17 11.74
CA THR A 139 -11.87 25.54 11.85
C THR A 139 -11.54 26.28 13.14
N ASP A 140 -12.47 26.29 14.12
CA ASP A 140 -12.36 27.14 15.32
C ASP A 140 -11.18 26.74 16.22
N ASP A 141 -10.76 25.48 16.19
CA ASP A 141 -9.66 24.90 16.97
C ASP A 141 -8.42 24.60 16.13
N LEU A 142 -8.38 25.08 14.89
CA LEU A 142 -7.28 24.86 13.96
C LEU A 142 -6.39 26.08 13.83
N GLU A 143 -5.08 25.87 13.77
CA GLU A 143 -4.10 26.91 13.42
C GLU A 143 -3.83 26.92 11.90
N GLY A 144 -3.83 25.73 11.26
CA GLY A 144 -3.60 25.61 9.84
C GLY A 144 -3.64 24.18 9.36
N GLY A 145 -3.09 23.95 8.15
CA GLY A 145 -3.05 22.63 7.57
C GLY A 145 -2.01 22.50 6.44
N SER A 146 -1.84 21.28 6.00
CA SER A 146 -0.96 20.92 4.89
C SER A 146 -1.76 20.13 3.85
N LEU A 147 -1.87 20.69 2.63
CA LEU A 147 -2.65 20.12 1.54
C LEU A 147 -1.73 19.66 0.41
N GLY A 148 -1.80 18.38 0.08
CA GLY A 148 -1.24 17.85 -1.15
C GLY A 148 -2.07 18.33 -2.35
N THR A 149 -1.43 19.04 -3.28
CA THR A 149 -2.09 19.70 -4.41
C THR A 149 -2.10 18.88 -5.67
N LYS A 150 -1.18 17.90 -5.77
CA LYS A 150 -1.09 16.96 -6.89
C LYS A 150 -0.59 15.59 -6.44
N HIS A 151 -0.98 14.59 -7.22
CA HIS A 151 -0.53 13.20 -7.06
C HIS A 151 -0.89 12.58 -5.71
N GLU A 152 -1.88 13.15 -5.04
CA GLU A 152 -2.42 12.65 -3.78
C GLU A 152 -3.93 12.37 -3.91
N GLY A 153 -4.37 11.25 -3.37
CA GLY A 153 -5.75 10.82 -3.51
C GLY A 153 -5.93 9.32 -3.29
N THR A 154 -6.79 8.69 -4.06
CA THR A 154 -7.14 7.27 -3.91
C THR A 154 -7.03 6.51 -5.22
N LEU A 155 -6.75 5.21 -5.13
CA LEU A 155 -6.73 4.29 -6.27
C LEU A 155 -7.38 2.95 -5.88
N ASP A 156 -7.60 2.08 -6.87
CA ASP A 156 -8.03 0.70 -6.59
C ASP A 156 -6.82 -0.21 -6.31
N ALA A 157 -6.59 -0.50 -5.03
CA ALA A 157 -5.50 -1.38 -4.60
C ALA A 157 -5.64 -2.82 -5.12
N PHE A 158 -6.87 -3.28 -5.37
CA PHE A 158 -7.10 -4.61 -5.93
C PHE A 158 -6.69 -4.67 -7.40
N SER A 159 -7.08 -3.69 -8.21
CA SER A 159 -6.65 -3.57 -9.61
C SER A 159 -5.13 -3.43 -9.72
N LEU A 160 -4.50 -2.63 -8.84
CA LEU A 160 -3.04 -2.53 -8.75
C LEU A 160 -2.38 -3.89 -8.55
N MET A 161 -2.87 -4.66 -7.58
CA MET A 161 -2.39 -6.01 -7.30
C MET A 161 -2.58 -6.95 -8.51
N GLN A 162 -3.75 -6.88 -9.16
CA GLN A 162 -4.06 -7.74 -10.30
C GLN A 162 -3.14 -7.44 -11.49
N GLY A 163 -2.79 -6.18 -11.75
CA GLY A 163 -1.85 -5.82 -12.81
C GLY A 163 -0.46 -6.39 -12.56
N PHE A 164 0.08 -6.23 -11.35
CA PHE A 164 1.35 -6.87 -10.98
C PHE A 164 1.31 -8.39 -11.15
N LYS A 165 0.25 -9.03 -10.68
CA LYS A 165 0.06 -10.49 -10.79
C LYS A 165 -0.05 -10.94 -12.24
N LEU A 166 -0.80 -10.22 -13.07
CA LEU A 166 -0.98 -10.50 -14.49
C LEU A 166 0.38 -10.53 -15.20
N ARG A 167 1.15 -9.46 -15.04
CA ARG A 167 2.45 -9.32 -15.70
C ARG A 167 3.48 -10.31 -15.17
N ALA A 168 3.56 -10.51 -13.85
CA ALA A 168 4.44 -11.50 -13.24
C ALA A 168 4.15 -12.92 -13.77
N ARG A 169 2.88 -13.31 -13.88
CA ARG A 169 2.49 -14.60 -14.46
C ARG A 169 2.86 -14.73 -15.93
N HIS A 170 2.68 -13.67 -16.71
CA HIS A 170 3.13 -13.66 -18.12
C HIS A 170 4.64 -13.90 -18.22
N ASN A 171 5.41 -13.35 -17.30
CA ASN A 171 6.85 -13.52 -17.22
C ASN A 171 7.28 -14.87 -16.60
N GLY A 172 6.35 -15.79 -16.35
CA GLY A 172 6.64 -17.14 -15.88
C GLY A 172 6.62 -17.35 -14.37
N VAL A 173 6.18 -16.37 -13.57
CA VAL A 173 5.98 -16.58 -12.13
C VAL A 173 4.81 -17.51 -11.87
N GLU A 174 5.04 -18.59 -11.10
CA GLU A 174 3.97 -19.50 -10.68
C GLU A 174 3.24 -18.95 -9.45
N TYR A 175 1.90 -19.11 -9.42
CA TYR A 175 1.05 -18.81 -8.27
C TYR A 175 0.35 -20.07 -7.81
N LEU A 176 0.56 -20.45 -6.55
CA LEU A 176 -0.01 -21.65 -5.94
C LEU A 176 -1.00 -21.27 -4.83
N ASN A 177 -2.22 -21.79 -4.96
CA ASN A 177 -3.21 -21.67 -3.88
C ASN A 177 -2.92 -22.73 -2.81
N ALA A 178 -2.21 -22.32 -1.77
CA ALA A 178 -1.83 -23.16 -0.65
C ALA A 178 -1.40 -22.28 0.55
N ARG A 179 -1.36 -22.88 1.72
CA ARG A 179 -0.86 -22.25 2.94
C ARG A 179 0.49 -22.84 3.34
N VAL A 180 1.45 -21.95 3.58
CA VAL A 180 2.72 -22.35 4.21
C VAL A 180 2.47 -22.63 5.70
N ILE A 181 2.87 -23.82 6.15
CA ILE A 181 2.69 -24.25 7.54
C ILE A 181 4.02 -24.46 8.29
N SER A 182 5.15 -24.60 7.56
CA SER A 182 6.47 -24.75 8.17
C SER A 182 7.57 -24.35 7.20
N LEU A 183 8.68 -23.86 7.76
CA LEU A 183 9.94 -23.61 7.05
C LEU A 183 11.00 -24.56 7.63
N ASN A 184 11.75 -25.23 6.76
CA ASN A 184 12.94 -26.00 7.16
C ASN A 184 14.17 -25.10 7.01
N VAL A 185 14.90 -24.94 8.14
CA VAL A 185 16.10 -24.11 8.22
C VAL A 185 17.32 -25.02 8.36
N ASP A 186 18.19 -25.01 7.38
CA ASP A 186 19.54 -25.59 7.52
C ASP A 186 20.34 -24.76 8.53
N LYS A 187 20.40 -25.22 9.75
CA LYS A 187 21.10 -24.53 10.87
C LYS A 187 22.60 -24.36 10.64
N LYS A 188 23.22 -25.23 9.83
CA LYS A 188 24.67 -25.14 9.53
C LYS A 188 24.97 -24.00 8.57
N LYS A 189 24.08 -23.78 7.61
CA LYS A 189 24.20 -22.73 6.59
C LYS A 189 23.43 -21.48 6.93
N ASN A 190 22.57 -21.53 7.95
CA ASN A 190 21.64 -20.47 8.33
C ASN A 190 20.72 -20.03 7.15
N LEU A 191 20.19 -21.01 6.42
CA LEU A 191 19.39 -20.80 5.23
C LEU A 191 18.06 -21.56 5.32
N VAL A 192 16.97 -20.95 4.85
CA VAL A 192 15.72 -21.68 4.57
C VAL A 192 15.91 -22.40 3.25
N ASN A 193 15.72 -23.73 3.23
CA ASN A 193 15.92 -24.56 2.05
C ASN A 193 14.65 -25.29 1.59
N GLU A 194 13.61 -25.36 2.44
CA GLU A 194 12.36 -26.02 2.09
C GLU A 194 11.18 -25.31 2.79
N VAL A 195 10.04 -25.37 2.13
CA VAL A 195 8.76 -24.87 2.62
C VAL A 195 7.75 -26.02 2.57
N LYS A 196 7.05 -26.27 3.69
CA LYS A 196 5.98 -27.25 3.76
C LYS A 196 4.61 -26.57 3.66
N LEU A 197 3.77 -27.10 2.81
CA LEU A 197 2.40 -26.64 2.59
C LEU A 197 1.39 -27.43 3.43
N ASP A 198 0.20 -26.87 3.60
CA ASP A 198 -0.94 -27.49 4.29
C ASP A 198 -1.43 -28.77 3.59
N SER A 199 -1.20 -28.91 2.29
CA SER A 199 -1.41 -30.17 1.55
C SER A 199 -0.47 -31.31 1.96
N GLY A 200 0.59 -31.00 2.71
CA GLY A 200 1.69 -31.90 3.02
C GLY A 200 2.83 -31.90 1.99
N GLU A 201 2.66 -31.23 0.86
CA GLU A 201 3.71 -31.05 -0.14
C GLU A 201 4.89 -30.25 0.43
N VAL A 202 6.11 -30.66 0.03
CA VAL A 202 7.34 -29.97 0.37
C VAL A 202 7.97 -29.43 -0.91
N ILE A 203 8.27 -28.14 -0.89
CA ILE A 203 8.91 -27.40 -1.99
C ILE A 203 10.28 -26.96 -1.54
N SER A 204 11.33 -27.26 -2.30
CA SER A 204 12.65 -26.74 -2.05
C SER A 204 12.83 -25.35 -2.63
N CYS A 205 13.60 -24.48 -1.95
CA CYS A 205 13.86 -23.13 -2.42
C CYS A 205 15.24 -22.65 -1.98
N SER A 206 15.79 -21.70 -2.76
CA SER A 206 17.04 -21.04 -2.41
C SER A 206 16.86 -19.79 -1.57
N ARG A 207 15.65 -19.19 -1.66
CA ARG A 207 15.30 -17.94 -0.95
C ARG A 207 13.80 -17.93 -0.62
N VAL A 208 13.46 -17.38 0.54
CA VAL A 208 12.07 -17.10 0.93
C VAL A 208 11.91 -15.60 1.16
N ILE A 209 10.87 -15.01 0.57
CA ILE A 209 10.46 -13.63 0.80
C ILE A 209 9.13 -13.65 1.56
N ASN A 210 9.10 -13.00 2.73
CA ASN A 210 7.94 -12.95 3.59
C ASN A 210 7.08 -11.72 3.27
N CYS A 211 6.02 -11.91 2.50
CA CYS A 211 5.01 -10.91 2.15
C CYS A 211 3.65 -11.21 2.81
N ALA A 212 3.64 -11.90 3.95
CA ALA A 212 2.42 -12.38 4.61
C ALA A 212 1.64 -11.29 5.38
N GLY A 213 1.96 -10.00 5.16
CA GLY A 213 1.24 -8.87 5.75
C GLY A 213 1.11 -8.97 7.27
N PRO A 214 -0.11 -8.89 7.83
CA PRO A 214 -0.33 -9.01 9.28
C PRO A 214 0.15 -10.33 9.88
N ARG A 215 0.35 -11.36 9.04
CA ARG A 215 0.82 -12.69 9.46
C ARG A 215 2.33 -12.87 9.34
N ALA A 216 3.08 -11.85 8.94
CA ALA A 216 4.52 -11.92 8.71
C ALA A 216 5.31 -12.39 9.95
N LYS A 217 4.87 -12.01 11.17
CA LYS A 217 5.45 -12.46 12.44
C LYS A 217 5.46 -13.99 12.58
N TRP A 218 4.37 -14.65 12.18
CA TRP A 218 4.27 -16.11 12.30
C TRP A 218 5.17 -16.83 11.29
N ILE A 219 5.31 -16.27 10.09
CA ILE A 219 6.24 -16.80 9.08
C ILE A 219 7.68 -16.65 9.57
N ALA A 220 8.06 -15.46 10.08
CA ALA A 220 9.38 -15.24 10.65
C ALA A 220 9.70 -16.20 11.79
N LYS A 221 8.71 -16.46 12.68
CA LYS A 221 8.85 -17.42 13.78
C LYS A 221 9.12 -18.85 13.30
N MET A 222 8.58 -19.27 12.15
CA MET A 222 8.88 -20.59 11.56
C MET A 222 10.36 -20.72 11.18
N ALA A 223 11.03 -19.60 10.87
CA ALA A 223 12.47 -19.55 10.63
C ALA A 223 13.31 -19.29 11.90
N GLY A 224 12.67 -19.23 13.07
CA GLY A 224 13.33 -18.94 14.34
C GLY A 224 13.68 -17.45 14.54
N LEU A 225 13.10 -16.56 13.73
CA LEU A 225 13.34 -15.13 13.79
C LEU A 225 12.26 -14.39 14.59
N GLY A 226 12.68 -13.44 15.42
CA GLY A 226 11.79 -12.48 16.06
C GLY A 226 11.49 -11.31 15.12
N LEU A 227 10.21 -11.11 14.78
CA LEU A 227 9.76 -9.98 13.98
C LEU A 227 8.72 -9.18 14.79
N PRO A 228 8.98 -7.91 15.13
CA PRO A 228 8.10 -7.08 15.95
C PRO A 228 6.93 -6.50 15.12
N VAL A 229 6.20 -7.37 14.43
CA VAL A 229 4.98 -7.02 13.70
C VAL A 229 3.79 -7.56 14.47
N GLU A 230 2.90 -6.67 14.88
CA GLU A 230 1.65 -7.01 15.57
C GLU A 230 0.46 -6.60 14.71
N PRO A 231 -0.45 -7.53 14.38
CA PRO A 231 -1.67 -7.18 13.67
C PRO A 231 -2.53 -6.26 14.52
N ARG A 232 -3.07 -5.21 13.89
CA ARG A 232 -4.00 -4.27 14.52
C ARG A 232 -5.28 -4.22 13.71
N ILE A 233 -6.41 -4.24 14.42
CA ILE A 233 -7.72 -4.03 13.79
C ILE A 233 -7.91 -2.52 13.65
N ARG A 234 -8.27 -2.09 12.45
CA ARG A 234 -8.77 -0.76 12.14
C ARG A 234 -10.15 -0.92 11.54
N ALA A 235 -11.03 0.00 11.87
CA ALA A 235 -12.37 0.05 11.31
C ALA A 235 -12.49 1.30 10.45
N ALA A 236 -13.04 1.13 9.26
CA ALA A 236 -13.53 2.23 8.44
C ALA A 236 -15.07 2.20 8.47
N PHE A 237 -15.66 3.36 8.57
CA PHE A 237 -17.10 3.54 8.66
C PHE A 237 -17.58 4.23 7.39
N VAL A 238 -18.50 3.59 6.69
CA VAL A 238 -19.20 4.20 5.55
C VAL A 238 -20.50 4.79 6.07
N PHE A 239 -20.77 6.05 5.76
CA PHE A 239 -21.94 6.75 6.25
C PHE A 239 -22.52 7.74 5.22
N ASP A 240 -23.78 8.08 5.38
CA ASP A 240 -24.46 9.11 4.62
C ASP A 240 -24.44 10.43 5.34
N CYS A 241 -24.24 11.53 4.60
CA CYS A 241 -24.40 12.88 5.14
C CYS A 241 -25.78 13.42 4.72
N ARG A 242 -26.48 14.07 5.67
CA ARG A 242 -27.80 14.70 5.38
C ARG A 242 -27.66 15.93 4.49
N GLU A 243 -26.56 16.65 4.64
CA GLU A 243 -26.24 17.80 3.79
C GLU A 243 -25.29 17.34 2.70
N VAL A 244 -25.73 17.52 1.46
CA VAL A 244 -24.95 17.14 0.28
C VAL A 244 -23.91 18.24 0.02
N LEU A 245 -22.66 17.88 -0.07
CA LEU A 245 -21.61 18.76 -0.57
C LEU A 245 -21.68 18.81 -2.11
N GLU A 246 -22.64 19.58 -2.63
CA GLU A 246 -22.88 19.64 -4.08
C GLU A 246 -21.62 20.08 -4.84
N GLY A 247 -21.15 19.21 -5.74
CA GLY A 247 -20.02 19.49 -6.62
C GLY A 247 -18.65 19.57 -5.93
N GLN A 248 -18.56 19.20 -4.67
CA GLN A 248 -17.30 19.23 -3.90
C GLN A 248 -16.83 17.83 -3.54
N THR A 249 -15.57 17.55 -3.81
CA THR A 249 -14.89 16.34 -3.36
C THR A 249 -14.06 16.69 -2.14
N LEU A 250 -14.32 16.02 -1.03
CA LEU A 250 -13.54 16.17 0.19
C LEU A 250 -12.20 15.44 0.00
N PRO A 251 -11.05 16.11 0.14
CA PRO A 251 -9.78 15.41 0.21
C PRO A 251 -9.79 14.47 1.41
N LEU A 252 -8.92 13.45 1.43
CA LEU A 252 -8.74 12.69 2.65
C LEU A 252 -8.19 13.63 3.71
N THR A 253 -9.06 14.02 4.63
CA THR A 253 -8.79 15.01 5.68
C THR A 253 -8.49 14.30 6.98
N ILE A 254 -7.35 14.57 7.59
CA ILE A 254 -6.95 14.07 8.90
C ILE A 254 -7.02 15.20 9.91
N ASP A 255 -7.89 15.02 10.88
CA ASP A 255 -8.08 15.91 12.03
C ASP A 255 -6.94 15.75 13.06
N PRO A 256 -6.61 16.77 13.87
CA PRO A 256 -5.60 16.64 14.93
C PRO A 256 -5.83 15.50 15.93
N SER A 257 -7.08 15.05 16.11
CA SER A 257 -7.42 13.86 16.91
C SER A 257 -6.98 12.54 16.28
N GLY A 258 -6.62 12.55 14.99
CA GLY A 258 -6.28 11.36 14.20
C GLY A 258 -7.47 10.74 13.49
N VAL A 259 -8.68 11.21 13.70
CA VAL A 259 -9.85 10.83 12.89
C VAL A 259 -9.65 11.36 11.48
N HIS A 260 -10.00 10.54 10.50
CA HIS A 260 -9.95 10.96 9.11
C HIS A 260 -11.29 10.74 8.41
N VAL A 261 -11.53 11.55 7.38
CA VAL A 261 -12.74 11.47 6.55
C VAL A 261 -12.40 11.79 5.09
N ARG A 262 -13.07 11.14 4.15
CA ARG A 262 -13.05 11.46 2.74
C ARG A 262 -14.41 11.21 2.08
N THR A 263 -14.61 11.76 0.91
CA THR A 263 -15.73 11.33 0.05
C THR A 263 -15.45 9.94 -0.53
N ASP A 264 -16.51 9.15 -0.61
CA ASP A 264 -16.55 7.81 -1.23
C ASP A 264 -17.89 7.68 -1.94
N PRO A 265 -18.07 8.37 -3.08
CA PRO A 265 -19.38 8.58 -3.68
C PRO A 265 -20.18 7.29 -3.88
N PRO A 266 -21.49 7.28 -3.53
CA PRO A 266 -22.28 8.40 -3.04
C PRO A 266 -22.17 8.68 -1.54
N HIS A 267 -21.33 7.98 -0.82
CA HIS A 267 -21.16 8.02 0.64
C HIS A 267 -19.92 8.80 1.07
N PHE A 268 -19.67 8.78 2.38
CA PHE A 268 -18.44 9.21 3.02
C PHE A 268 -17.82 8.03 3.75
N LEU A 269 -16.50 8.08 3.89
CA LEU A 269 -15.73 7.09 4.65
C LEU A 269 -14.94 7.82 5.73
N ALA A 270 -14.98 7.28 6.97
CA ALA A 270 -14.22 7.78 8.10
C ALA A 270 -13.52 6.63 8.85
N GLY A 271 -12.40 6.92 9.53
CA GLY A 271 -11.66 5.98 10.35
C GLY A 271 -10.84 6.64 11.46
#